data_45ec3b23f2b91f951b0e3783fb8d0b21
#
_entry.id   45ec3b23f2b91f951b0e3783fb8d0b21
#
_cell.length_a   1.000
_cell.length_b   1.000
_cell.length_c   1.000
_cell.angle_alpha   90.00
_cell.angle_beta   90.00
_cell.angle_gamma   90.00
#
_symmetry.space_group_name_H-M   'P 1'
#
loop_
_entity.id
_entity.type
_entity.pdbx_description
1 polymer ?
#
loop_
_entity_poly.entity_id
_entity_poly.type
_entity_poly.pdbx_seq_one_letter_code
_entity_poly.pdbx_strand_id
1 'polypeptide(L)'
;SRKVRSINYFSDKLELWHPDKKFNSVLVLGEQGIGDEIMYSSLISDLIDTKIKVGLFMDRRLKGLLSRSLGNHEFIDNQEEAIRKGYSSYIPLASLCKFFRNSKDDFNKNSFYFRSNKSILKKLITNYKSQKPRIGISWHTESLSHGTQRNIKLSKLIHLLRNENIDFINLQYGDHGTEINRLSKKLKRDIFLNDSIDNKNDIDGLCAKISACDVVIS
;
A
#
# COMPACT_ATOMS: atom_id res chain seq x y z
N SER A 1 11.25 12.20 12.17
CA SER A 1 10.43 11.31 11.35
C SER A 1 11.26 10.77 10.20
N ARG A 2 10.85 9.65 9.57
CA ARG A 2 11.51 9.07 8.38
C ARG A 2 11.66 10.10 7.25
N LYS A 3 10.66 10.96 7.08
CA LYS A 3 10.65 12.06 6.13
C LYS A 3 11.88 12.97 6.23
N VAL A 4 12.16 13.49 7.42
CA VAL A 4 13.29 14.43 7.62
C VAL A 4 14.62 13.76 7.36
N ARG A 5 14.76 12.49 7.75
CA ARG A 5 16.02 11.73 7.55
C ARG A 5 16.29 11.44 6.06
N SER A 6 15.27 11.07 5.28
CA SER A 6 15.46 10.77 3.86
C SER A 6 15.76 12.04 3.04
N ILE A 7 15.07 13.15 3.30
CA ILE A 7 15.31 14.42 2.60
C ILE A 7 16.72 14.92 2.90
N ASN A 8 17.10 15.06 4.17
CA ASN A 8 18.43 15.53 4.53
C ASN A 8 19.55 14.62 4.03
N TYR A 9 19.28 13.31 3.95
CA TYR A 9 20.24 12.33 3.45
C TYR A 9 20.58 12.51 1.97
N PHE A 10 19.62 12.97 1.13
CA PHE A 10 19.84 13.13 -0.30
C PHE A 10 20.11 14.57 -0.75
N SER A 11 19.68 15.57 0.01
CA SER A 11 19.78 17.00 -0.36
C SER A 11 21.20 17.52 -0.52
N ASP A 12 22.20 16.87 0.09
CA ASP A 12 23.61 17.30 0.00
C ASP A 12 24.28 16.89 -1.33
N LYS A 13 23.67 15.97 -2.07
CA LYS A 13 24.26 15.37 -3.28
C LYS A 13 23.38 15.44 -4.52
N LEU A 14 22.08 15.56 -4.34
CA LEU A 14 21.09 15.63 -5.41
C LEU A 14 20.34 16.96 -5.34
N GLU A 15 19.98 17.53 -6.48
CA GLU A 15 19.15 18.72 -6.53
C GLU A 15 17.66 18.37 -6.36
N LEU A 16 16.89 19.29 -5.76
CA LEU A 16 15.43 19.15 -5.72
C LEU A 16 14.85 19.25 -7.13
N TRP A 17 14.14 18.22 -7.56
CA TRP A 17 13.49 18.17 -8.85
C TRP A 17 12.38 19.23 -8.98
N HIS A 18 12.31 19.86 -10.14
CA HIS A 18 11.25 20.79 -10.53
C HIS A 18 10.95 20.63 -12.02
N PRO A 19 9.69 20.69 -12.47
CA PRO A 19 9.35 20.49 -13.91
C PRO A 19 9.99 21.51 -14.84
N ASP A 20 10.29 22.72 -14.38
CA ASP A 20 10.91 23.78 -15.19
C ASP A 20 12.43 23.61 -15.35
N LYS A 21 13.03 22.68 -14.60
CA LYS A 21 14.45 22.36 -14.70
C LYS A 21 14.66 21.11 -15.57
N LYS A 22 15.71 21.11 -16.36
CA LYS A 22 16.10 19.94 -17.18
C LYS A 22 16.88 18.94 -16.33
N PHE A 23 16.24 17.86 -15.92
CA PHE A 23 16.86 16.71 -15.30
C PHE A 23 16.67 15.47 -16.17
N ASN A 24 17.69 14.62 -16.24
CA ASN A 24 17.62 13.32 -16.94
C ASN A 24 17.07 12.19 -16.05
N SER A 25 17.14 12.37 -14.73
CA SER A 25 16.78 11.36 -13.76
C SER A 25 16.31 11.98 -12.45
N VAL A 26 15.34 11.31 -11.80
CA VAL A 26 14.82 11.73 -10.51
C VAL A 26 14.64 10.53 -9.58
N LEU A 27 15.05 10.69 -8.33
CA LEU A 27 14.82 9.73 -7.26
C LEU A 27 13.60 10.16 -6.44
N VAL A 28 12.54 9.36 -6.45
CA VAL A 28 11.35 9.57 -5.63
C VAL A 28 11.60 9.04 -4.24
N LEU A 29 11.47 9.90 -3.24
CA LEU A 29 11.70 9.54 -1.83
C LEU A 29 10.38 9.23 -1.14
N GLY A 30 10.23 8.01 -0.62
CA GLY A 30 9.15 7.65 0.29
C GLY A 30 9.23 8.46 1.58
N GLU A 31 8.08 8.92 2.03
CA GLU A 31 7.92 9.75 3.22
C GLU A 31 7.01 9.03 4.23
N GLN A 32 7.09 9.44 5.50
CA GLN A 32 6.15 9.04 6.56
C GLN A 32 6.01 7.51 6.72
N GLY A 33 4.86 6.93 6.39
CA GLY A 33 4.55 5.51 6.53
C GLY A 33 4.16 4.84 5.22
N ILE A 34 4.10 3.52 5.22
CA ILE A 34 3.79 2.72 4.03
C ILE A 34 2.40 3.07 3.44
N GLY A 35 1.44 3.45 4.29
CA GLY A 35 0.10 3.87 3.84
C GLY A 35 0.15 5.13 2.98
N ASP A 36 0.96 6.11 3.38
CA ASP A 36 1.17 7.34 2.61
C ASP A 36 1.89 7.03 1.29
N GLU A 37 2.91 6.16 1.34
CA GLU A 37 3.61 5.72 0.12
C GLU A 37 2.66 5.02 -0.86
N ILE A 38 1.73 4.21 -0.38
CA ILE A 38 0.68 3.57 -1.20
C ILE A 38 -0.25 4.64 -1.79
N MET A 39 -0.76 5.54 -0.96
CA MET A 39 -1.72 6.57 -1.37
C MET A 39 -1.14 7.48 -2.47
N TYR A 40 0.09 7.94 -2.29
CA TYR A 40 0.73 8.84 -3.25
C TYR A 40 1.41 8.15 -4.44
N SER A 41 1.48 6.82 -4.47
CA SER A 41 2.13 6.08 -5.58
C SER A 41 1.51 6.34 -6.96
N SER A 42 0.24 6.75 -7.02
CA SER A 42 -0.40 7.15 -8.28
C SER A 42 0.32 8.31 -8.98
N LEU A 43 0.97 9.18 -8.22
CA LEU A 43 1.72 10.32 -8.75
C LEU A 43 3.01 9.90 -9.47
N ILE A 44 3.54 8.72 -9.16
CA ILE A 44 4.72 8.17 -9.85
C ILE A 44 4.38 7.89 -11.32
N SER A 45 3.15 7.47 -11.62
CA SER A 45 2.69 7.28 -13.00
C SER A 45 2.75 8.58 -13.80
N ASP A 46 2.28 9.70 -13.22
CA ASP A 46 2.33 11.01 -13.88
C ASP A 46 3.78 11.46 -14.14
N LEU A 47 4.67 11.18 -13.18
CA LEU A 47 6.10 11.50 -13.33
C LEU A 47 6.76 10.64 -14.42
N ILE A 48 6.41 9.36 -14.53
CA ILE A 48 6.89 8.45 -15.58
C ILE A 48 6.47 8.96 -16.97
N ASP A 49 5.26 9.50 -17.09
CA ASP A 49 4.73 10.04 -18.34
C ASP A 49 5.54 11.22 -18.86
N THR A 50 6.29 11.92 -18.01
CA THR A 50 7.26 12.97 -18.43
C THR A 50 8.50 12.41 -19.12
N LYS A 51 8.67 11.08 -19.20
CA LYS A 51 9.81 10.37 -19.83
C LYS A 51 11.16 10.57 -19.16
N ILE A 52 11.18 11.08 -17.93
CA ILE A 52 12.38 11.14 -17.11
C ILE A 52 12.70 9.75 -16.54
N LYS A 53 13.98 9.43 -16.33
CA LYS A 53 14.37 8.21 -15.61
C LYS A 53 13.96 8.31 -14.13
N VAL A 54 13.08 7.40 -13.65
CA VAL A 54 12.58 7.40 -12.28
C VAL A 54 13.21 6.26 -11.48
N GLY A 55 13.77 6.59 -10.32
CA GLY A 55 14.17 5.64 -9.28
C GLY A 55 13.33 5.80 -8.02
N LEU A 56 13.24 4.76 -7.21
CA LEU A 56 12.39 4.72 -6.03
C LEU A 56 13.21 4.41 -4.77
N PHE A 57 13.22 5.32 -3.82
CA PHE A 57 13.70 5.11 -2.46
C PHE A 57 12.50 5.06 -1.52
N MET A 58 11.87 3.89 -1.46
CA MET A 58 10.60 3.64 -0.79
C MET A 58 10.65 2.40 0.09
N ASP A 59 9.56 2.10 0.78
CA ASP A 59 9.46 0.88 1.59
C ASP A 59 9.63 -0.37 0.70
N ARG A 60 10.59 -1.22 1.07
CA ARG A 60 10.93 -2.42 0.28
C ARG A 60 9.79 -3.41 0.11
N ARG A 61 8.82 -3.42 1.02
CA ARG A 61 7.63 -4.27 0.93
C ARG A 61 6.76 -3.92 -0.29
N LEU A 62 6.87 -2.68 -0.82
CA LEU A 62 6.15 -2.22 -2.01
C LEU A 62 6.80 -2.63 -3.33
N LYS A 63 8.04 -3.13 -3.32
CA LYS A 63 8.82 -3.38 -4.54
C LYS A 63 8.07 -4.26 -5.54
N GLY A 64 7.57 -5.41 -5.13
CA GLY A 64 6.85 -6.35 -6.00
C GLY A 64 5.57 -5.75 -6.58
N LEU A 65 4.80 -5.07 -5.72
CA LEU A 65 3.56 -4.41 -6.09
C LEU A 65 3.76 -3.25 -7.08
N LEU A 66 4.72 -2.38 -6.81
CA LEU A 66 5.03 -1.22 -7.67
C LEU A 66 5.63 -1.66 -9.01
N SER A 67 6.55 -2.64 -9.02
CA SER A 67 7.12 -3.15 -10.27
C SER A 67 6.07 -3.73 -11.20
N ARG A 68 5.05 -4.42 -10.69
CA ARG A 68 3.94 -4.92 -11.52
C ARG A 68 2.99 -3.84 -11.98
N SER A 69 2.81 -2.80 -11.18
CA SER A 69 1.82 -1.74 -11.42
C SER A 69 2.35 -0.63 -12.31
N LEU A 70 3.60 -0.24 -12.14
CA LEU A 70 4.25 0.89 -12.81
C LEU A 70 5.29 0.47 -13.86
N GLY A 71 5.65 -0.82 -13.92
CA GLY A 71 6.79 -1.31 -14.69
C GLY A 71 8.08 -1.40 -13.87
N ASN A 72 9.14 -1.92 -14.48
CA ASN A 72 10.41 -2.16 -13.79
C ASN A 72 11.14 -0.84 -13.53
N HIS A 73 10.91 -0.25 -12.37
CA HIS A 73 11.69 0.88 -11.86
C HIS A 73 12.73 0.40 -10.85
N GLU A 74 13.88 1.09 -10.83
CA GLU A 74 14.96 0.77 -9.91
C GLU A 74 14.57 1.16 -8.47
N PHE A 75 14.63 0.19 -7.56
CA PHE A 75 14.62 0.47 -6.13
C PHE A 75 16.05 0.74 -5.68
N ILE A 76 16.25 1.89 -5.08
CA ILE A 76 17.53 2.39 -4.61
C ILE A 76 17.62 2.19 -3.11
N ASP A 77 18.76 1.70 -2.62
CA ASP A 77 18.96 1.39 -1.22
C ASP A 77 19.61 2.50 -0.40
N ASN A 78 20.47 3.28 -1.05
CA ASN A 78 21.26 4.33 -0.41
C ASN A 78 21.70 5.40 -1.41
N GLN A 79 22.33 6.45 -0.86
CA GLN A 79 22.80 7.60 -1.62
C GLN A 79 23.92 7.24 -2.61
N GLU A 80 24.88 6.41 -2.21
CA GLU A 80 25.99 5.99 -3.06
C GLU A 80 25.49 5.24 -4.30
N GLU A 81 24.49 4.38 -4.12
CA GLU A 81 23.85 3.67 -5.23
C GLU A 81 23.13 4.64 -6.16
N ALA A 82 22.40 5.63 -5.63
CA ALA A 82 21.73 6.64 -6.44
C ALA A 82 22.73 7.40 -7.32
N ILE A 83 23.82 7.86 -6.73
CA ILE A 83 24.89 8.60 -7.45
C ILE A 83 25.53 7.71 -8.52
N ARG A 84 25.93 6.49 -8.16
CA ARG A 84 26.56 5.53 -9.08
C ARG A 84 25.66 5.21 -10.28
N LYS A 85 24.34 5.17 -10.07
CA LYS A 85 23.34 4.95 -11.14
C LYS A 85 22.96 6.21 -11.91
N GLY A 86 23.59 7.34 -11.61
CA GLY A 86 23.45 8.60 -12.33
C GLY A 86 22.16 9.37 -12.03
N TYR A 87 21.59 9.20 -10.84
CA TYR A 87 20.50 10.07 -10.39
C TYR A 87 21.07 11.45 -10.05
N SER A 88 20.47 12.49 -10.62
CA SER A 88 20.91 13.89 -10.47
C SER A 88 19.94 14.74 -9.64
N SER A 89 18.71 14.27 -9.48
CA SER A 89 17.70 14.97 -8.69
C SER A 89 16.89 14.04 -7.80
N TYR A 90 16.21 14.61 -6.83
CA TYR A 90 15.29 13.91 -5.95
C TYR A 90 13.99 14.68 -5.76
N ILE A 91 12.91 13.99 -5.41
CA ILE A 91 11.65 14.60 -4.98
C ILE A 91 10.99 13.76 -3.90
N PRO A 92 10.51 14.38 -2.79
CA PRO A 92 9.63 13.71 -1.85
C PRO A 92 8.31 13.33 -2.54
N LEU A 93 7.85 12.11 -2.34
CA LEU A 93 6.71 11.53 -3.06
C LEU A 93 5.44 12.42 -3.00
N ALA A 94 5.05 12.86 -1.79
CA ALA A 94 3.88 13.71 -1.63
C ALA A 94 4.03 15.09 -2.27
N SER A 95 5.26 15.58 -2.47
CA SER A 95 5.52 16.87 -3.13
C SER A 95 5.13 16.87 -4.60
N LEU A 96 5.00 15.70 -5.24
CA LEU A 96 4.50 15.56 -6.61
C LEU A 96 3.07 16.10 -6.77
N CYS A 97 2.26 16.10 -5.68
CA CYS A 97 0.91 16.70 -5.72
C CYS A 97 0.92 18.14 -6.21
N LYS A 98 1.95 18.91 -5.86
CA LYS A 98 2.07 20.34 -6.25
C LYS A 98 2.12 20.53 -7.77
N PHE A 99 2.56 19.51 -8.50
CA PHE A 99 2.75 19.57 -9.94
C PHE A 99 1.66 18.83 -10.72
N PHE A 100 1.08 17.77 -10.13
CA PHE A 100 0.18 16.87 -10.85
C PHE A 100 -1.26 16.86 -10.32
N ARG A 101 -1.60 17.62 -9.26
CA ARG A 101 -2.95 17.66 -8.68
C ARG A 101 -3.35 19.08 -8.30
N ASN A 102 -3.45 19.95 -9.31
CA ASN A 102 -3.79 21.35 -9.12
C ASN A 102 -5.30 21.62 -9.23
N SER A 103 -6.06 20.70 -9.83
CA SER A 103 -7.52 20.79 -9.99
C SER A 103 -8.20 19.44 -9.78
N LYS A 104 -9.52 19.42 -9.64
CA LYS A 104 -10.30 18.17 -9.58
C LYS A 104 -10.10 17.29 -10.82
N ASP A 105 -9.98 17.89 -11.99
CA ASP A 105 -9.85 17.17 -13.26
C ASP A 105 -8.54 16.42 -13.36
N ASP A 106 -7.50 16.84 -12.63
CA ASP A 106 -6.22 16.17 -12.60
C ASP A 106 -6.28 14.78 -11.94
N PHE A 107 -7.28 14.52 -11.09
CA PHE A 107 -7.50 13.20 -10.49
C PHE A 107 -8.12 12.19 -11.47
N ASN A 108 -8.72 12.65 -12.55
CA ASN A 108 -9.38 11.80 -13.54
C ASN A 108 -8.47 11.43 -14.73
N LYS A 109 -7.31 12.05 -14.86
CA LYS A 109 -6.41 11.88 -16.01
C LYS A 109 -5.72 10.52 -16.07
N ASN A 110 -5.38 9.96 -14.92
CA ASN A 110 -4.70 8.67 -14.82
C ASN A 110 -5.39 7.77 -13.82
N SER A 111 -6.06 6.73 -14.31
CA SER A 111 -6.59 5.66 -13.46
C SER A 111 -5.45 4.69 -13.10
N PHE A 112 -4.63 5.07 -12.10
CA PHE A 112 -3.64 4.16 -11.56
C PHE A 112 -4.30 3.18 -10.59
N TYR A 113 -4.12 1.89 -10.84
CA TYR A 113 -4.54 0.82 -9.94
C TYR A 113 -3.40 -0.14 -9.69
N PHE A 114 -3.25 -0.54 -8.42
CA PHE A 114 -2.32 -1.61 -8.09
C PHE A 114 -2.74 -2.93 -8.73
N ARG A 115 -1.77 -3.63 -9.31
CA ARG A 115 -1.97 -4.95 -9.90
C ARG A 115 -1.55 -6.03 -8.90
N SER A 116 -2.52 -6.79 -8.39
CA SER A 116 -2.24 -7.91 -7.50
C SER A 116 -1.44 -9.02 -8.20
N ASN A 117 -0.72 -9.81 -7.43
CA ASN A 117 -0.04 -10.99 -7.94
C ASN A 117 -1.05 -12.09 -8.28
N LYS A 118 -1.23 -12.36 -9.57
CA LYS A 118 -2.22 -13.34 -10.08
C LYS A 118 -2.00 -14.75 -9.52
N SER A 119 -0.74 -15.16 -9.29
CA SER A 119 -0.43 -16.48 -8.73
C SER A 119 -0.88 -16.60 -7.28
N ILE A 120 -0.61 -15.56 -6.46
CA ILE A 120 -1.05 -15.51 -5.06
C ILE A 120 -2.59 -15.47 -5.03
N LEU A 121 -3.22 -14.60 -5.81
CA LEU A 121 -4.67 -14.48 -5.89
C LEU A 121 -5.33 -15.82 -6.27
N LYS A 122 -4.81 -16.51 -7.29
CA LYS A 122 -5.32 -17.82 -7.71
C LYS A 122 -5.24 -18.84 -6.59
N LYS A 123 -4.10 -18.90 -5.88
CA LYS A 123 -3.93 -19.80 -4.73
C LYS A 123 -4.94 -19.50 -3.62
N LEU A 124 -5.14 -18.22 -3.27
CA LEU A 124 -6.12 -17.82 -2.25
C LEU A 124 -7.54 -18.25 -2.63
N ILE A 125 -8.00 -17.93 -3.82
CA ILE A 125 -9.34 -18.30 -4.30
C ILE A 125 -9.54 -19.80 -4.28
N THR A 126 -8.53 -20.58 -4.72
CA THR A 126 -8.58 -22.05 -4.69
C THR A 126 -8.66 -22.58 -3.26
N ASN A 127 -7.90 -22.00 -2.32
CA ASN A 127 -7.88 -22.42 -0.91
C ASN A 127 -9.18 -22.09 -0.18
N TYR A 128 -9.84 -20.98 -0.51
CA TYR A 128 -11.09 -20.57 0.13
C TYR A 128 -12.25 -21.53 -0.18
N LYS A 129 -12.21 -22.27 -1.28
CA LYS A 129 -13.19 -23.34 -1.64
C LYS A 129 -14.65 -22.94 -1.50
N SER A 130 -14.97 -21.68 -1.71
CA SER A 130 -16.32 -21.13 -1.53
C SER A 130 -16.73 -20.26 -2.71
N GLN A 131 -18.03 -20.25 -2.99
CA GLN A 131 -18.67 -19.41 -4.01
C GLN A 131 -19.48 -18.26 -3.37
N LYS A 132 -19.42 -18.12 -2.03
CA LYS A 132 -20.12 -17.04 -1.34
C LYS A 132 -19.46 -15.69 -1.63
N PRO A 133 -20.22 -14.59 -1.54
CA PRO A 133 -19.64 -13.25 -1.52
C PRO A 133 -18.58 -13.13 -0.43
N ARG A 134 -17.48 -12.44 -0.72
CA ARG A 134 -16.33 -12.27 0.18
C ARG A 134 -16.20 -10.83 0.64
N ILE A 135 -16.24 -10.62 1.94
CA ILE A 135 -16.06 -9.31 2.56
C ILE A 135 -14.73 -9.28 3.33
N GLY A 136 -13.83 -8.40 2.90
CA GLY A 136 -12.60 -8.12 3.62
C GLY A 136 -12.87 -7.15 4.76
N ILE A 137 -12.30 -7.43 5.96
CA ILE A 137 -12.53 -6.59 7.14
C ILE A 137 -11.20 -6.19 7.79
N SER A 138 -11.05 -4.87 8.04
CA SER A 138 -10.03 -4.27 8.90
C SER A 138 -10.71 -3.32 9.89
N TRP A 139 -10.40 -3.40 11.18
CA TRP A 139 -11.16 -2.68 12.23
C TRP A 139 -10.29 -1.91 13.21
N HIS A 140 -8.97 -2.03 13.11
CA HIS A 140 -8.06 -1.43 14.08
C HIS A 140 -6.80 -0.87 13.40
N THR A 141 -6.29 0.26 13.89
CA THR A 141 -4.97 0.79 13.52
C THR A 141 -4.08 0.97 14.75
N GLU A 142 -2.81 0.59 14.62
CA GLU A 142 -1.79 0.81 15.66
C GLU A 142 -1.25 2.27 15.67
N SER A 143 -1.82 3.18 14.87
CA SER A 143 -1.39 4.58 14.83
C SER A 143 -1.59 5.26 16.18
N LEU A 144 -0.50 5.71 16.80
CA LEU A 144 -0.52 6.39 18.10
C LEU A 144 -1.24 7.75 18.06
N SER A 145 -1.25 8.41 16.89
CA SER A 145 -1.81 9.76 16.76
C SER A 145 -3.32 9.80 16.52
N HIS A 146 -3.90 8.75 15.92
CA HIS A 146 -5.32 8.74 15.51
C HIS A 146 -6.04 7.42 15.81
N GLY A 147 -5.36 6.44 16.42
CA GLY A 147 -5.89 5.08 16.61
C GLY A 147 -7.18 5.04 17.43
N THR A 148 -7.26 5.82 18.52
CA THR A 148 -8.44 5.82 19.39
C THR A 148 -9.73 6.29 18.72
N GLN A 149 -9.64 7.14 17.69
CA GLN A 149 -10.79 7.68 16.95
C GLN A 149 -11.22 6.80 15.78
N ARG A 150 -10.32 5.96 15.26
CA ARG A 150 -10.55 5.14 14.05
C ARG A 150 -10.80 3.67 14.36
N ASN A 151 -10.56 3.25 15.60
CA ASN A 151 -10.67 1.86 15.99
C ASN A 151 -12.09 1.50 16.45
N ILE A 152 -12.59 0.36 15.98
CA ILE A 152 -13.80 -0.25 16.51
C ILE A 152 -13.47 -1.65 17.08
N LYS A 153 -14.23 -2.09 18.06
CA LYS A 153 -14.10 -3.47 18.56
C LYS A 153 -14.73 -4.41 17.53
N LEU A 154 -14.09 -5.51 17.20
CA LEU A 154 -14.61 -6.52 16.27
C LEU A 154 -15.99 -7.04 16.72
N SER A 155 -16.24 -7.08 18.05
CA SER A 155 -17.53 -7.46 18.61
C SER A 155 -18.71 -6.57 18.19
N LYS A 156 -18.47 -5.32 17.76
CA LYS A 156 -19.52 -4.45 17.22
C LYS A 156 -19.99 -4.88 15.83
N LEU A 157 -19.16 -5.64 15.11
CA LEU A 157 -19.48 -6.21 13.81
C LEU A 157 -20.20 -7.57 13.90
N ILE A 158 -20.58 -8.02 15.11
CA ILE A 158 -21.11 -9.37 15.34
C ILE A 158 -22.36 -9.67 14.51
N HIS A 159 -23.23 -8.68 14.27
CA HIS A 159 -24.44 -8.87 13.46
C HIS A 159 -24.11 -9.16 12.00
N LEU A 160 -23.10 -8.50 11.44
CA LEU A 160 -22.56 -8.80 10.11
C LEU A 160 -21.90 -10.19 10.11
N LEU A 161 -21.02 -10.45 11.08
CA LEU A 161 -20.23 -11.68 11.16
C LEU A 161 -21.05 -12.94 11.44
N ARG A 162 -22.32 -12.82 11.84
CA ARG A 162 -23.26 -13.94 11.97
C ARG A 162 -23.80 -14.47 10.64
N ASN A 163 -23.68 -13.69 9.57
CA ASN A 163 -24.22 -14.09 8.28
C ASN A 163 -23.41 -15.24 7.67
N GLU A 164 -24.01 -16.42 7.59
CA GLU A 164 -23.39 -17.64 7.08
C GLU A 164 -23.34 -17.70 5.55
N ASN A 165 -24.04 -16.81 4.87
CA ASN A 165 -24.04 -16.71 3.40
C ASN A 165 -22.89 -15.83 2.86
N ILE A 166 -22.03 -15.33 3.76
CA ILE A 166 -20.90 -14.47 3.44
C ILE A 166 -19.64 -15.10 4.01
N ASP A 167 -18.57 -15.07 3.22
CA ASP A 167 -17.22 -15.38 3.66
C ASP A 167 -16.48 -14.11 4.06
N PHE A 168 -15.85 -14.15 5.21
CA PHE A 168 -15.07 -13.00 5.68
C PHE A 168 -13.58 -13.27 5.54
N ILE A 169 -12.85 -12.26 5.05
CA ILE A 169 -11.39 -12.28 4.90
C ILE A 169 -10.80 -11.29 5.90
N ASN A 170 -9.87 -11.79 6.72
CA ASN A 170 -9.16 -10.95 7.67
C ASN A 170 -8.11 -10.08 6.95
N LEU A 171 -8.35 -8.78 6.86
CA LEU A 171 -7.40 -7.79 6.34
C LEU A 171 -6.67 -7.02 7.46
N GLN A 172 -7.00 -7.32 8.72
CA GLN A 172 -6.40 -6.68 9.88
C GLN A 172 -4.93 -7.08 10.03
N TYR A 173 -4.05 -6.11 10.24
CA TYR A 173 -2.67 -6.34 10.63
C TYR A 173 -2.50 -6.27 12.16
N GLY A 174 -1.39 -6.84 12.67
CA GLY A 174 -1.14 -6.94 14.10
C GLY A 174 -1.76 -8.20 14.73
N ASP A 175 -1.52 -8.39 16.03
CA ASP A 175 -2.06 -9.55 16.77
C ASP A 175 -3.44 -9.25 17.32
N HIS A 176 -4.46 -9.81 16.71
CA HIS A 176 -5.86 -9.77 17.11
C HIS A 176 -6.44 -11.16 17.36
N GLY A 177 -5.59 -12.18 17.46
CA GLY A 177 -5.99 -13.58 17.63
C GLY A 177 -6.91 -13.82 18.82
N THR A 178 -6.64 -13.19 19.95
CA THR A 178 -7.48 -13.31 21.16
C THR A 178 -8.90 -12.81 20.94
N GLU A 179 -9.08 -11.65 20.30
CA GLU A 179 -10.38 -11.07 20.00
C GLU A 179 -11.15 -11.92 18.99
N ILE A 180 -10.47 -12.37 17.92
CA ILE A 180 -11.03 -13.24 16.89
C ILE A 180 -11.50 -14.55 17.51
N ASN A 181 -10.64 -15.23 18.30
CA ASN A 181 -10.95 -16.50 18.94
C ASN A 181 -12.14 -16.41 19.90
N ARG A 182 -12.22 -15.32 20.68
CA ARG A 182 -13.34 -15.06 21.58
C ARG A 182 -14.66 -14.97 20.81
N LEU A 183 -14.64 -14.28 19.67
CA LEU A 183 -15.84 -14.09 18.86
C LEU A 183 -16.21 -15.37 18.10
N SER A 184 -15.24 -16.12 17.57
CA SER A 184 -15.45 -17.43 16.94
C SER A 184 -16.11 -18.42 17.90
N LYS A 185 -15.65 -18.48 19.17
CA LYS A 185 -16.28 -19.30 20.22
C LYS A 185 -17.73 -18.88 20.44
N LYS A 186 -18.02 -17.58 20.50
CA LYS A 186 -19.38 -17.06 20.68
C LYS A 186 -20.29 -17.41 19.52
N LEU A 187 -19.79 -17.38 18.30
CA LEU A 187 -20.52 -17.70 17.07
C LEU A 187 -20.50 -19.21 16.74
N LYS A 188 -19.72 -20.01 17.47
CA LYS A 188 -19.53 -21.47 17.29
C LYS A 188 -19.03 -21.84 15.89
N ARG A 189 -18.22 -20.96 15.27
CA ARG A 189 -17.60 -21.18 13.97
C ARG A 189 -16.38 -20.29 13.79
N ASP A 190 -15.49 -20.65 12.85
CA ASP A 190 -14.45 -19.74 12.39
C ASP A 190 -15.10 -18.56 11.66
N ILE A 191 -14.65 -17.34 12.03
CA ILE A 191 -15.22 -16.11 11.46
C ILE A 191 -14.58 -15.81 10.10
N PHE A 192 -13.26 -15.99 10.01
CA PHE A 192 -12.49 -15.64 8.82
C PHE A 192 -12.03 -16.89 8.09
N LEU A 193 -11.98 -16.78 6.76
CA LEU A 193 -11.30 -17.73 5.91
C LEU A 193 -9.81 -17.77 6.30
N ASN A 194 -9.27 -18.99 6.37
CA ASN A 194 -7.90 -19.17 6.81
C ASN A 194 -6.90 -18.97 5.67
N ASP A 195 -5.85 -18.20 5.94
CA ASP A 195 -4.69 -18.04 5.08
C ASP A 195 -3.43 -17.79 5.92
N SER A 196 -2.26 -17.85 5.28
CA SER A 196 -0.96 -17.67 5.94
C SER A 196 -0.30 -16.32 5.63
N ILE A 197 -1.04 -15.36 5.08
CA ILE A 197 -0.49 -14.07 4.67
C ILE A 197 -0.33 -13.16 5.88
N ASP A 198 0.88 -12.66 6.08
CA ASP A 198 1.16 -11.60 7.05
C ASP A 198 0.75 -10.23 6.50
N ASN A 199 -0.42 -9.74 6.92
CA ASN A 199 -0.97 -8.48 6.45
C ASN A 199 -0.10 -7.24 6.75
N LYS A 200 0.90 -7.35 7.62
CA LYS A 200 1.82 -6.25 7.97
C LYS A 200 3.06 -6.24 7.10
N ASN A 201 3.62 -7.40 6.80
CA ASN A 201 4.91 -7.52 6.14
C ASN A 201 4.81 -8.00 4.69
N ASP A 202 3.80 -8.80 4.35
CA ASP A 202 3.53 -9.25 2.98
C ASP A 202 2.45 -8.37 2.32
N ILE A 203 2.85 -7.17 1.90
CA ILE A 203 1.95 -6.21 1.22
C ILE A 203 1.46 -6.75 -0.12
N ASP A 204 2.23 -7.57 -0.76
CA ASP A 204 1.85 -8.20 -2.03
C ASP A 204 0.74 -9.25 -1.83
N GLY A 205 0.87 -10.05 -0.78
CA GLY A 205 -0.16 -10.98 -0.33
C GLY A 205 -1.41 -10.24 0.14
N LEU A 206 -1.28 -9.16 0.91
CA LEU A 206 -2.41 -8.32 1.32
C LEU A 206 -3.16 -7.75 0.11
N CYS A 207 -2.45 -7.25 -0.90
CA CYS A 207 -3.07 -6.79 -2.15
C CYS A 207 -3.85 -7.90 -2.85
N ALA A 208 -3.34 -9.14 -2.86
CA ALA A 208 -4.05 -10.28 -3.42
C ALA A 208 -5.30 -10.65 -2.59
N LYS A 209 -5.25 -10.55 -1.25
CA LYS A 209 -6.43 -10.73 -0.37
C LYS A 209 -7.51 -9.69 -0.67
N ILE A 210 -7.13 -8.41 -0.78
CA ILE A 210 -8.05 -7.33 -1.15
C ILE A 210 -8.68 -7.62 -2.52
N SER A 211 -7.88 -8.07 -3.50
CA SER A 211 -8.38 -8.43 -4.84
C SER A 211 -9.28 -9.67 -4.85
N ALA A 212 -9.24 -10.50 -3.81
CA ALA A 212 -10.13 -11.64 -3.64
C ALA A 212 -11.48 -11.27 -3.00
N CYS A 213 -11.63 -10.05 -2.47
CA CYS A 213 -12.85 -9.55 -1.85
C CYS A 213 -13.79 -8.93 -2.91
N ASP A 214 -15.10 -9.12 -2.72
CA ASP A 214 -16.13 -8.40 -3.47
C ASP A 214 -16.40 -7.01 -2.85
N VAL A 215 -16.19 -6.90 -1.51
CA VAL A 215 -16.34 -5.65 -0.74
C VAL A 215 -15.25 -5.60 0.34
N VAL A 216 -14.80 -4.41 0.67
CA VAL A 216 -13.88 -4.16 1.81
C VAL A 216 -14.53 -3.17 2.78
N ILE A 217 -14.46 -3.48 4.07
CA ILE A 217 -14.88 -2.63 5.19
C ILE A 217 -13.63 -2.33 6.04
N SER A 218 -13.28 -1.03 6.16
CA SER A 218 -12.13 -0.58 6.97
C SER A 218 -12.39 0.76 7.63
#